data_ffe367bfdefbf67092ac0664188e9be8
#
_entry.id   ffe367bfdefbf67092ac0664188e9be8
#
_cell.length_a   1.000
_cell.length_b   1.000
_cell.length_c   1.000
_cell.angle_alpha   90.00
_cell.angle_beta   90.00
_cell.angle_gamma   90.00
#
_symmetry.space_group_name_H-M   'P 1'
#
loop_
_entity.id
_entity.type
_entity.pdbx_description
1 polymer ?
#
loop_
_entity_poly.entity_id
_entity_poly.type
_entity_poly.pdbx_seq_one_letter_code
_entity_poly.pdbx_strand_id
1 'polypeptide(L)'
;MRGKKLATVLGTVMLAGSLLLAGCSSSATNGGNKQSGNTIKIGGNFELSGAAAAYGQAMQRGTELAVSQINKDGGVKVNGKKLKLQLVQKDNKSDNSQVASVASNLATQSKVVASVGPITSGADLAALPNYTKAKVPLITPGGTQDSLTVQKNGKVQPYMFRSCFEDSYQGKALAKYVYSNMKLKRVAILADKSTDYAQGLTKAFKKEFKGQVVQVQYYQAGDKDFNTLLTKLKGKKFDALFVPGYYSEAGLIVKQARQMGITQPIVGADGFADPKLVQIAGKKNASNIYYTTHFDPKATNNAKATAYMKAYKAKYNEQAGTFDALAYDATYMIKDAIENEKSADSTKIATGLSNLKNFKGVTGTITMDKKHNPQKPVIIAKVENGEEVQATSVK
;
A
#
# COMPACT_ATOMS: atom_id res chain seq x y z
N MET A 1 75.67 -29.04 47.04
CA MET A 1 75.24 -30.00 48.09
C MET A 1 73.84 -30.46 47.72
N ARG A 2 73.75 -31.71 47.39
CA ARG A 2 72.80 -32.74 47.80
C ARG A 2 71.32 -32.32 47.74
N GLY A 3 70.42 -33.01 47.10
CA GLY A 3 70.43 -34.37 46.58
C GLY A 3 69.04 -34.95 46.60
N LYS A 4 68.81 -35.88 45.68
CA LYS A 4 67.93 -37.06 45.73
C LYS A 4 66.41 -36.78 45.51
N LYS A 5 65.83 -37.18 44.37
CA LYS A 5 65.37 -38.59 44.01
C LYS A 5 64.11 -38.96 44.76
N LEU A 6 63.03 -39.33 44.15
CA LEU A 6 62.50 -40.61 43.68
C LEU A 6 61.06 -40.40 43.29
N ALA A 7 60.61 -40.71 42.16
CA ALA A 7 60.24 -41.96 41.48
C ALA A 7 58.77 -42.38 41.73
N THR A 8 58.05 -42.45 40.61
CA THR A 8 57.18 -43.55 40.16
C THR A 8 55.90 -43.86 40.95
N VAL A 9 54.73 -43.81 40.28
CA VAL A 9 53.99 -45.04 39.91
C VAL A 9 52.81 -44.68 38.98
N LEU A 10 52.65 -45.46 37.96
CA LEU A 10 51.61 -45.63 37.00
C LEU A 10 50.15 -45.61 37.54
N GLY A 11 49.26 -45.08 36.75
CA GLY A 11 47.84 -45.33 36.93
C GLY A 11 47.09 -44.88 35.63
N THR A 12 47.08 -45.77 34.64
CA THR A 12 46.33 -45.68 33.42
C THR A 12 44.84 -45.84 33.69
N VAL A 13 44.03 -44.83 33.44
CA VAL A 13 42.58 -45.02 33.17
C VAL A 13 42.21 -44.21 31.93
N MET A 14 42.04 -44.91 30.82
CA MET A 14 41.35 -44.41 29.64
C MET A 14 39.88 -44.22 29.98
N LEU A 15 39.37 -43.04 29.91
CA LEU A 15 37.94 -42.77 29.72
C LEU A 15 37.77 -41.96 28.43
N ALA A 16 37.31 -42.65 27.39
CA ALA A 16 36.90 -42.10 26.15
C ALA A 16 35.64 -41.27 26.35
N GLY A 17 35.80 -39.94 26.50
CA GLY A 17 34.73 -38.94 26.45
C GLY A 17 34.58 -38.41 25.03
N SER A 18 33.68 -39.00 24.26
CA SER A 18 33.29 -38.50 22.92
C SER A 18 32.62 -37.13 23.08
N LEU A 19 33.36 -36.05 22.90
CA LEU A 19 32.81 -34.73 22.66
C LEU A 19 32.18 -34.73 21.26
N LEU A 20 30.85 -34.93 21.23
CA LEU A 20 30.02 -34.57 20.11
C LEU A 20 30.06 -33.03 20.00
N LEU A 21 30.99 -32.49 19.22
CA LEU A 21 30.86 -31.19 18.64
C LEU A 21 29.65 -31.25 17.67
N ALA A 22 28.47 -30.93 18.20
CA ALA A 22 27.34 -30.54 17.38
C ALA A 22 27.74 -29.24 16.66
N GLY A 23 28.40 -29.38 15.53
CA GLY A 23 28.60 -28.33 14.58
C GLY A 23 27.22 -27.80 14.18
N CYS A 24 26.83 -26.64 14.68
CA CYS A 24 25.81 -25.82 14.05
C CYS A 24 26.30 -25.42 12.65
N SER A 25 26.18 -26.35 11.71
CA SER A 25 26.21 -25.99 10.31
C SER A 25 24.97 -25.12 10.10
N SER A 26 25.16 -23.81 10.11
CA SER A 26 24.22 -22.88 9.52
C SER A 26 24.12 -23.19 8.03
N SER A 27 23.34 -24.20 7.68
CA SER A 27 22.83 -24.36 6.34
C SER A 27 22.17 -23.03 6.01
N ALA A 28 22.78 -22.27 5.13
CA ALA A 28 22.15 -21.14 4.49
C ALA A 28 20.91 -21.70 3.78
N THR A 29 19.80 -21.78 4.51
CA THR A 29 18.53 -22.21 3.97
C THR A 29 18.13 -21.18 2.94
N ASN A 30 18.15 -21.57 1.68
CA ASN A 30 17.66 -20.81 0.53
C ASN A 30 16.13 -20.56 0.60
N GLY A 31 15.51 -20.77 1.74
CA GLY A 31 14.08 -20.59 2.06
C GLY A 31 13.78 -19.21 2.61
N GLY A 32 12.52 -18.76 2.46
CA GLY A 32 12.01 -17.57 3.11
C GLY A 32 11.72 -17.77 4.60
N ASN A 33 11.13 -16.75 5.24
CA ASN A 33 10.73 -16.82 6.63
C ASN A 33 9.61 -17.83 6.85
N LYS A 34 9.65 -18.51 7.99
CA LYS A 34 8.66 -19.52 8.37
C LYS A 34 8.01 -19.14 9.70
N GLN A 35 6.77 -19.55 9.86
CA GLN A 35 6.06 -19.46 11.13
C GLN A 35 6.80 -20.24 12.22
N SER A 36 6.82 -19.66 13.43
CA SER A 36 7.39 -20.26 14.64
C SER A 36 6.32 -20.34 15.73
N GLY A 37 6.13 -21.52 16.32
CA GLY A 37 5.13 -21.73 17.38
C GLY A 37 3.69 -21.70 16.86
N ASN A 38 2.77 -21.18 17.69
CA ASN A 38 1.33 -21.12 17.40
C ASN A 38 0.86 -19.79 16.82
N THR A 39 1.78 -18.92 16.40
CA THR A 39 1.49 -17.56 15.94
C THR A 39 2.15 -17.29 14.61
N ILE A 40 1.41 -16.71 13.67
CA ILE A 40 1.90 -16.24 12.38
C ILE A 40 2.15 -14.74 12.50
N LYS A 41 3.39 -14.30 12.33
CA LYS A 41 3.78 -12.88 12.37
C LYS A 41 3.63 -12.26 10.98
N ILE A 42 2.82 -11.22 10.87
CA ILE A 42 2.75 -10.37 9.69
C ILE A 42 3.28 -8.96 10.01
N GLY A 43 3.95 -8.34 9.06
CA GLY A 43 4.55 -7.01 9.20
C GLY A 43 3.56 -5.90 8.88
N GLY A 44 3.74 -4.77 9.54
CA GLY A 44 3.12 -3.49 9.20
C GLY A 44 4.23 -2.44 9.08
N ASN A 45 4.57 -2.05 7.84
CA ASN A 45 5.50 -0.96 7.57
C ASN A 45 4.68 0.28 7.23
N PHE A 46 4.36 1.11 8.23
CA PHE A 46 3.32 2.12 8.11
C PHE A 46 3.87 3.53 8.22
N GLU A 47 3.34 4.45 7.41
CA GLU A 47 3.56 5.89 7.51
C GLU A 47 2.67 6.46 8.63
N LEU A 48 2.99 6.22 9.92
CA LEU A 48 2.15 6.68 11.04
C LEU A 48 2.39 8.16 11.39
N SER A 49 3.51 8.70 10.94
CA SER A 49 3.87 10.12 11.05
C SER A 49 4.44 10.66 9.74
N GLY A 50 4.66 11.97 9.64
CA GLY A 50 5.17 12.62 8.43
C GLY A 50 4.10 12.94 7.39
N ALA A 51 4.52 13.15 6.14
CA ALA A 51 3.68 13.72 5.07
C ALA A 51 2.51 12.80 4.64
N ALA A 52 2.66 11.48 4.76
CA ALA A 52 1.65 10.49 4.38
C ALA A 52 0.90 9.89 5.58
N ALA A 53 0.98 10.54 6.76
CA ALA A 53 0.48 9.98 8.02
C ALA A 53 -1.00 9.60 7.97
N ALA A 54 -1.87 10.38 7.30
CA ALA A 54 -3.28 10.06 7.23
C ALA A 54 -3.52 8.73 6.51
N TYR A 55 -2.83 8.49 5.40
CA TYR A 55 -2.91 7.21 4.68
C TYR A 55 -2.38 6.04 5.53
N GLY A 56 -1.21 6.22 6.17
CA GLY A 56 -0.60 5.16 6.97
C GLY A 56 -1.42 4.78 8.19
N GLN A 57 -2.03 5.77 8.86
CA GLN A 57 -2.94 5.53 9.98
C GLN A 57 -4.23 4.82 9.54
N ALA A 58 -4.78 5.17 8.37
CA ALA A 58 -5.92 4.47 7.80
C ALA A 58 -5.55 3.00 7.51
N MET A 59 -4.40 2.76 6.86
CA MET A 59 -3.87 1.42 6.59
C MET A 59 -3.67 0.61 7.88
N GLN A 60 -3.12 1.21 8.93
CA GLN A 60 -2.98 0.59 10.24
C GLN A 60 -4.33 0.10 10.77
N ARG A 61 -5.34 0.98 10.82
CA ARG A 61 -6.69 0.65 11.33
C ARG A 61 -7.33 -0.49 10.56
N GLY A 62 -7.23 -0.48 9.22
CA GLY A 62 -7.75 -1.55 8.39
C GLY A 62 -7.08 -2.89 8.66
N THR A 63 -5.73 -2.90 8.78
CA THR A 63 -4.95 -4.09 9.10
C THR A 63 -5.28 -4.64 10.49
N GLU A 64 -5.33 -3.78 11.51
CA GLU A 64 -5.66 -4.16 12.90
C GLU A 64 -7.07 -4.72 13.02
N LEU A 65 -8.05 -4.14 12.30
CA LEU A 65 -9.41 -4.66 12.28
C LEU A 65 -9.45 -6.06 11.67
N ALA A 66 -8.78 -6.27 10.54
CA ALA A 66 -8.69 -7.57 9.88
C ALA A 66 -8.05 -8.63 10.78
N VAL A 67 -6.89 -8.33 11.38
CA VAL A 67 -6.20 -9.23 12.32
C VAL A 67 -7.10 -9.59 13.50
N SER A 68 -7.79 -8.61 14.07
CA SER A 68 -8.71 -8.82 15.20
C SER A 68 -9.85 -9.76 14.82
N GLN A 69 -10.48 -9.55 13.66
CA GLN A 69 -11.59 -10.39 13.21
C GLN A 69 -11.13 -11.80 12.84
N ILE A 70 -10.05 -11.95 12.09
CA ILE A 70 -9.45 -13.26 11.77
C ILE A 70 -9.16 -14.05 13.04
N ASN A 71 -8.58 -13.39 14.05
CA ASN A 71 -8.28 -14.02 15.32
C ASN A 71 -9.53 -14.39 16.12
N LYS A 72 -10.58 -13.54 16.10
CA LYS A 72 -11.87 -13.82 16.72
C LYS A 72 -12.53 -15.06 16.10
N ASP A 73 -12.44 -15.22 14.78
CA ASP A 73 -12.99 -16.35 14.02
C ASP A 73 -12.15 -17.64 14.14
N GLY A 74 -11.18 -17.62 15.03
CA GLY A 74 -10.34 -18.79 15.35
C GLY A 74 -8.93 -18.74 14.79
N GLY A 75 -8.59 -17.79 13.92
CA GLY A 75 -7.28 -17.63 13.30
C GLY A 75 -7.21 -18.18 11.87
N VAL A 76 -5.99 -18.45 11.42
CA VAL A 76 -5.67 -18.93 10.06
C VAL A 76 -5.44 -20.44 10.09
N LYS A 77 -6.01 -21.17 9.15
CA LYS A 77 -5.91 -22.62 9.06
C LYS A 77 -4.66 -23.05 8.29
N VAL A 78 -3.74 -23.73 8.96
CA VAL A 78 -2.52 -24.30 8.38
C VAL A 78 -2.45 -25.79 8.69
N ASN A 79 -2.53 -26.64 7.69
CA ASN A 79 -2.51 -28.11 7.87
C ASN A 79 -3.46 -28.63 8.97
N GLY A 80 -4.70 -28.09 9.00
CA GLY A 80 -5.72 -28.47 9.96
C GLY A 80 -5.64 -27.75 11.32
N LYS A 81 -4.51 -27.11 11.64
CA LYS A 81 -4.33 -26.33 12.87
C LYS A 81 -4.77 -24.87 12.64
N LYS A 82 -5.42 -24.28 13.64
CA LYS A 82 -5.77 -22.85 13.65
C LYS A 82 -4.70 -22.06 14.41
N LEU A 83 -4.05 -21.11 13.72
CA LEU A 83 -2.98 -20.29 14.25
C LEU A 83 -3.43 -18.83 14.32
N LYS A 84 -3.04 -18.09 15.35
CA LYS A 84 -3.36 -16.66 15.47
C LYS A 84 -2.42 -15.81 14.63
N LEU A 85 -2.93 -14.72 14.05
CA LEU A 85 -2.10 -13.67 13.47
C LEU A 85 -1.58 -12.75 14.55
N GLN A 86 -0.32 -12.35 14.44
CA GLN A 86 0.30 -11.29 15.21
C GLN A 86 0.78 -10.19 14.25
N LEU A 87 0.26 -8.98 14.38
CA LEU A 87 0.76 -7.82 13.67
C LEU A 87 1.99 -7.25 14.39
N VAL A 88 3.10 -7.16 13.68
CA VAL A 88 4.33 -6.49 14.12
C VAL A 88 4.46 -5.22 13.29
N GLN A 89 4.08 -4.09 13.86
CA GLN A 89 4.01 -2.82 13.14
C GLN A 89 5.08 -1.83 13.59
N LYS A 90 5.51 -0.97 12.66
CA LYS A 90 6.50 0.07 12.89
C LYS A 90 6.16 1.33 12.07
N ASP A 91 6.40 2.49 12.68
CA ASP A 91 6.34 3.78 12.00
C ASP A 91 7.59 3.99 11.16
N ASN A 92 7.43 4.23 9.86
CA ASN A 92 8.50 4.57 8.92
C ASN A 92 8.65 6.10 8.71
N LYS A 93 7.81 6.89 9.38
CA LYS A 93 7.83 8.36 9.42
C LYS A 93 7.68 9.04 8.05
N SER A 94 7.16 8.34 7.05
CA SER A 94 7.10 8.80 5.65
C SER A 94 8.49 9.15 5.08
N ASP A 95 9.55 8.52 5.59
CA ASP A 95 10.94 8.74 5.17
C ASP A 95 11.50 7.46 4.54
N ASN A 96 12.01 7.55 3.29
CA ASN A 96 12.44 6.38 2.53
C ASN A 96 13.60 5.61 3.18
N SER A 97 14.47 6.28 3.94
CA SER A 97 15.56 5.61 4.67
C SER A 97 15.03 4.82 5.86
N GLN A 98 14.05 5.38 6.57
CA GLN A 98 13.35 4.68 7.65
C GLN A 98 12.49 3.53 7.11
N VAL A 99 11.81 3.72 5.98
CA VAL A 99 11.05 2.66 5.29
C VAL A 99 11.94 1.45 5.00
N ALA A 100 13.12 1.65 4.42
CA ALA A 100 14.08 0.58 4.13
C ALA A 100 14.58 -0.11 5.41
N SER A 101 14.87 0.67 6.45
CA SER A 101 15.30 0.16 7.77
C SER A 101 14.20 -0.68 8.44
N VAL A 102 12.96 -0.18 8.44
CA VAL A 102 11.77 -0.90 8.95
C VAL A 102 11.57 -2.20 8.20
N ALA A 103 11.63 -2.17 6.85
CA ALA A 103 11.49 -3.38 6.01
C ALA A 103 12.55 -4.43 6.36
N SER A 104 13.81 -4.01 6.49
CA SER A 104 14.91 -4.90 6.93
C SER A 104 14.64 -5.50 8.31
N ASN A 105 14.24 -4.68 9.29
CA ASN A 105 13.95 -5.15 10.65
C ASN A 105 12.77 -6.15 10.68
N LEU A 106 11.66 -5.83 10.01
CA LEU A 106 10.49 -6.71 9.95
C LEU A 106 10.84 -8.06 9.32
N ALA A 107 11.59 -8.03 8.21
CA ALA A 107 11.95 -9.25 7.48
C ALA A 107 13.01 -10.10 8.20
N THR A 108 14.03 -9.49 8.82
CA THR A 108 15.20 -10.24 9.34
C THR A 108 15.19 -10.43 10.85
N GLN A 109 14.78 -9.43 11.64
CA GLN A 109 14.75 -9.49 13.10
C GLN A 109 13.41 -10.03 13.61
N SER A 110 12.31 -9.42 13.17
CA SER A 110 10.97 -9.85 13.56
C SER A 110 10.55 -11.14 12.87
N LYS A 111 11.17 -11.48 11.73
CA LYS A 111 10.93 -12.66 10.89
C LYS A 111 9.46 -12.81 10.52
N VAL A 112 8.85 -11.71 10.06
CA VAL A 112 7.49 -11.74 9.53
C VAL A 112 7.42 -12.58 8.26
N VAL A 113 6.31 -13.25 8.01
CA VAL A 113 6.13 -14.11 6.83
C VAL A 113 5.51 -13.39 5.64
N ALA A 114 4.89 -12.25 5.87
CA ALA A 114 4.35 -11.33 4.87
C ALA A 114 4.27 -9.93 5.49
N SER A 115 4.16 -8.87 4.68
CA SER A 115 3.99 -7.49 5.15
C SER A 115 2.87 -6.77 4.41
N VAL A 116 2.09 -5.95 5.14
CA VAL A 116 1.16 -4.98 4.60
C VAL A 116 1.84 -3.60 4.65
N GLY A 117 1.78 -2.87 3.53
CA GLY A 117 2.43 -1.57 3.43
C GLY A 117 3.97 -1.62 3.28
N PRO A 118 4.58 -0.54 2.86
CA PRO A 118 4.09 0.86 2.93
C PRO A 118 2.91 1.18 2.01
N ILE A 119 2.53 2.47 1.98
CA ILE A 119 1.37 2.90 1.19
C ILE A 119 1.73 3.80 0.00
N THR A 120 2.82 4.55 0.07
CA THR A 120 3.22 5.41 -1.05
C THR A 120 4.17 4.69 -2.01
N SER A 121 4.06 4.97 -3.31
CA SER A 121 4.88 4.30 -4.34
C SER A 121 6.39 4.44 -4.09
N GLY A 122 6.86 5.62 -3.66
CA GLY A 122 8.26 5.84 -3.31
C GLY A 122 8.72 5.03 -2.10
N ALA A 123 7.86 4.90 -1.08
CA ALA A 123 8.13 4.08 0.09
C ALA A 123 8.17 2.58 -0.27
N ASP A 124 7.25 2.11 -1.12
CA ASP A 124 7.28 0.72 -1.61
C ASP A 124 8.58 0.40 -2.35
N LEU A 125 9.05 1.31 -3.22
CA LEU A 125 10.33 1.16 -3.92
C LEU A 125 11.51 1.06 -2.94
N ALA A 126 11.48 1.84 -1.84
CA ALA A 126 12.50 1.80 -0.80
C ALA A 126 12.46 0.50 0.05
N ALA A 127 11.26 -0.04 0.31
CA ALA A 127 11.07 -1.26 1.09
C ALA A 127 11.43 -2.53 0.31
N LEU A 128 11.08 -2.58 -0.99
CA LEU A 128 11.09 -3.76 -1.83
C LEU A 128 12.42 -4.54 -1.87
N PRO A 129 13.60 -3.92 -1.95
CA PRO A 129 14.87 -4.66 -1.97
C PRO A 129 15.07 -5.54 -0.73
N ASN A 130 14.71 -5.04 0.46
CA ASN A 130 14.87 -5.78 1.72
C ASN A 130 13.91 -6.96 1.81
N TYR A 131 12.63 -6.76 1.45
CA TYR A 131 11.65 -7.85 1.42
C TYR A 131 11.99 -8.88 0.35
N THR A 132 12.45 -8.47 -0.84
CA THR A 132 12.87 -9.38 -1.91
C THR A 132 14.06 -10.23 -1.49
N LYS A 133 15.08 -9.62 -0.87
CA LYS A 133 16.26 -10.34 -0.35
C LYS A 133 15.89 -11.38 0.69
N ALA A 134 14.94 -11.05 1.58
CA ALA A 134 14.43 -11.95 2.61
C ALA A 134 13.37 -12.94 2.10
N LYS A 135 12.93 -12.85 0.86
CA LYS A 135 11.86 -13.64 0.24
C LYS A 135 10.54 -13.52 1.02
N VAL A 136 10.20 -12.32 1.47
CA VAL A 136 8.98 -11.99 2.19
C VAL A 136 8.06 -11.21 1.24
N PRO A 137 6.83 -11.66 0.98
CA PRO A 137 5.89 -10.92 0.16
C PRO A 137 5.44 -9.63 0.86
N LEU A 138 5.43 -8.55 0.09
CA LEU A 138 4.92 -7.24 0.42
C LEU A 138 3.64 -6.99 -0.36
N ILE A 139 2.55 -6.63 0.33
CA ILE A 139 1.31 -6.17 -0.30
C ILE A 139 1.13 -4.69 0.02
N THR A 140 1.18 -3.85 -1.00
CA THR A 140 0.89 -2.43 -0.83
C THR A 140 -0.60 -2.16 -1.02
N PRO A 141 -1.25 -1.42 -0.09
CA PRO A 141 -2.61 -0.96 -0.26
C PRO A 141 -2.78 0.27 -1.16
N GLY A 142 -1.71 1.04 -1.39
CA GLY A 142 -1.81 2.31 -2.11
C GLY A 142 -0.67 2.61 -3.08
N GLY A 143 0.35 1.77 -3.17
CA GLY A 143 1.44 1.95 -4.13
C GLY A 143 1.01 1.57 -5.54
N THR A 144 0.65 2.56 -6.34
CA THR A 144 0.04 2.37 -7.66
C THR A 144 1.02 2.42 -8.81
N GLN A 145 2.26 2.87 -8.61
CA GLN A 145 3.24 3.02 -9.68
C GLN A 145 3.52 1.68 -10.40
N ASP A 146 3.46 1.67 -11.74
CA ASP A 146 3.52 0.45 -12.56
C ASP A 146 4.79 -0.38 -12.33
N SER A 147 5.94 0.27 -12.12
CA SER A 147 7.24 -0.40 -11.96
C SER A 147 7.40 -1.13 -10.61
N LEU A 148 6.47 -1.00 -9.68
CA LEU A 148 6.50 -1.73 -8.41
C LEU A 148 6.42 -3.24 -8.62
N THR A 149 5.51 -3.69 -9.46
CA THR A 149 5.30 -5.12 -9.70
C THR A 149 6.04 -5.65 -10.93
N VAL A 150 6.41 -4.77 -11.87
CA VAL A 150 7.12 -5.14 -13.10
C VAL A 150 8.34 -4.24 -13.30
N GLN A 151 9.52 -4.85 -13.37
CA GLN A 151 10.78 -4.17 -13.64
C GLN A 151 10.82 -3.57 -15.07
N LYS A 152 11.71 -2.62 -15.31
CA LYS A 152 11.90 -2.01 -16.64
C LYS A 152 12.19 -3.02 -17.77
N ASN A 153 12.80 -4.16 -17.45
CA ASN A 153 13.06 -5.27 -18.38
C ASN A 153 11.86 -6.21 -18.60
N GLY A 154 10.69 -5.89 -18.03
CA GLY A 154 9.48 -6.70 -18.12
C GLY A 154 9.39 -7.88 -17.13
N LYS A 155 10.41 -8.10 -16.29
CA LYS A 155 10.39 -9.18 -15.30
C LYS A 155 9.48 -8.79 -14.12
N VAL A 156 8.60 -9.71 -13.73
CA VAL A 156 7.73 -9.53 -12.56
C VAL A 156 8.54 -9.61 -11.27
N GLN A 157 8.24 -8.73 -10.33
CA GLN A 157 8.80 -8.74 -8.97
C GLN A 157 8.15 -9.88 -8.16
N PRO A 158 8.91 -10.90 -7.75
CA PRO A 158 8.31 -12.12 -7.18
C PRO A 158 7.68 -11.94 -5.81
N TYR A 159 8.06 -10.89 -5.08
CA TYR A 159 7.60 -10.62 -3.72
C TYR A 159 6.87 -9.29 -3.57
N MET A 160 6.46 -8.66 -4.68
CA MET A 160 5.68 -7.43 -4.68
C MET A 160 4.28 -7.68 -5.20
N PHE A 161 3.30 -7.33 -4.38
CA PHE A 161 1.87 -7.44 -4.66
C PHE A 161 1.17 -6.15 -4.31
N ARG A 162 -0.06 -5.95 -4.81
CA ARG A 162 -0.89 -4.84 -4.40
C ARG A 162 -2.36 -5.25 -4.22
N SER A 163 -3.08 -4.54 -3.38
CA SER A 163 -4.54 -4.61 -3.30
C SER A 163 -5.23 -3.45 -4.03
N CYS A 164 -4.47 -2.38 -4.39
CA CYS A 164 -4.87 -1.28 -5.26
C CYS A 164 -4.65 -1.62 -6.75
N PHE A 165 -5.13 -0.78 -7.67
CA PHE A 165 -4.79 -0.85 -9.10
C PHE A 165 -3.48 -0.09 -9.41
N GLU A 166 -2.98 -0.17 -10.65
CA GLU A 166 -1.80 0.56 -11.11
C GLU A 166 -2.12 1.92 -11.73
N ASP A 167 -1.11 2.83 -11.81
CA ASP A 167 -1.23 4.18 -12.37
C ASP A 167 -1.66 4.19 -13.83
N SER A 168 -1.16 3.26 -14.64
CA SER A 168 -1.56 3.17 -16.04
C SER A 168 -3.04 2.85 -16.21
N TYR A 169 -3.61 2.01 -15.33
CA TYR A 169 -5.02 1.66 -15.35
C TYR A 169 -5.90 2.81 -14.85
N GLN A 170 -5.59 3.40 -13.69
CA GLN A 170 -6.39 4.52 -13.18
C GLN A 170 -6.26 5.78 -14.04
N GLY A 171 -5.06 6.09 -14.56
CA GLY A 171 -4.84 7.23 -15.42
C GLY A 171 -5.61 7.12 -16.75
N LYS A 172 -5.69 5.91 -17.33
CA LYS A 172 -6.53 5.62 -18.49
C LYS A 172 -8.01 5.79 -18.18
N ALA A 173 -8.50 5.20 -17.09
CA ALA A 173 -9.90 5.30 -16.68
C ALA A 173 -10.31 6.75 -16.44
N LEU A 174 -9.47 7.52 -15.75
CA LEU A 174 -9.68 8.95 -15.49
C LEU A 174 -9.69 9.78 -16.77
N ALA A 175 -8.71 9.58 -17.66
CA ALA A 175 -8.64 10.29 -18.95
C ALA A 175 -9.88 10.03 -19.81
N LYS A 176 -10.33 8.76 -19.87
CA LYS A 176 -11.57 8.37 -20.56
C LYS A 176 -12.79 9.04 -19.93
N TYR A 177 -12.89 9.03 -18.59
CA TYR A 177 -14.01 9.64 -17.86
C TYR A 177 -14.10 11.14 -18.13
N VAL A 178 -12.99 11.87 -17.99
CA VAL A 178 -12.93 13.31 -18.25
C VAL A 178 -13.34 13.64 -19.68
N TYR A 179 -12.80 12.92 -20.67
CA TYR A 179 -13.09 13.18 -22.09
C TYR A 179 -14.48 12.75 -22.51
N SER A 180 -14.91 11.53 -22.14
CA SER A 180 -16.11 10.91 -22.69
C SER A 180 -17.35 11.12 -21.83
N ASN A 181 -17.23 11.08 -20.50
CA ASN A 181 -18.35 11.22 -19.58
C ASN A 181 -18.59 12.68 -19.21
N MET A 182 -17.54 13.39 -18.80
CA MET A 182 -17.65 14.82 -18.48
C MET A 182 -17.67 15.72 -19.71
N LYS A 183 -17.33 15.20 -20.92
CA LYS A 183 -17.26 15.94 -22.20
C LYS A 183 -16.24 17.09 -22.18
N LEU A 184 -15.23 17.05 -21.31
CA LEU A 184 -14.20 18.08 -21.19
C LEU A 184 -13.06 17.77 -22.16
N LYS A 185 -12.66 18.78 -22.94
CA LYS A 185 -11.73 18.61 -24.07
C LYS A 185 -10.36 19.22 -23.85
N ARG A 186 -10.25 20.16 -22.91
CA ARG A 186 -9.02 20.90 -22.63
C ARG A 186 -8.68 20.77 -21.14
N VAL A 187 -7.53 20.18 -20.83
CA VAL A 187 -7.09 19.95 -19.46
C VAL A 187 -5.78 20.69 -19.21
N ALA A 188 -5.73 21.45 -18.12
CA ALA A 188 -4.49 21.93 -17.54
C ALA A 188 -4.02 20.90 -16.47
N ILE A 189 -2.72 20.75 -16.31
CA ILE A 189 -2.13 19.83 -15.33
C ILE A 189 -1.25 20.62 -14.36
N LEU A 190 -1.43 20.39 -13.06
CA LEU A 190 -0.53 20.85 -11.99
C LEU A 190 -0.04 19.63 -11.21
N ALA A 191 1.17 19.17 -11.54
CA ALA A 191 1.68 17.88 -11.11
C ALA A 191 2.84 18.01 -10.09
N ASP A 192 2.88 17.12 -9.12
CA ASP A 192 4.07 16.92 -8.29
C ASP A 192 5.17 16.26 -9.12
N LYS A 193 6.31 16.95 -9.32
CA LYS A 193 7.46 16.39 -10.04
C LYS A 193 8.40 15.56 -9.16
N SER A 194 8.20 15.57 -7.85
CA SER A 194 9.11 14.94 -6.87
C SER A 194 8.70 13.51 -6.51
N THR A 195 7.48 13.08 -6.87
CA THR A 195 6.99 11.73 -6.57
C THR A 195 6.85 10.86 -7.82
N ASP A 196 7.26 9.60 -7.72
CA ASP A 196 7.09 8.60 -8.79
C ASP A 196 5.61 8.38 -9.15
N TYR A 197 4.74 8.43 -8.13
CA TYR A 197 3.28 8.36 -8.27
C TYR A 197 2.74 9.43 -9.20
N ALA A 198 2.97 10.70 -8.91
CA ALA A 198 2.43 11.79 -9.73
C ALA A 198 3.03 11.85 -11.13
N GLN A 199 4.30 11.46 -11.29
CA GLN A 199 4.94 11.33 -12.60
C GLN A 199 4.31 10.21 -13.43
N GLY A 200 4.08 9.03 -12.82
CA GLY A 200 3.40 7.88 -13.44
C GLY A 200 2.00 8.24 -13.93
N LEU A 201 1.19 8.84 -13.06
CA LEU A 201 -0.16 9.30 -13.38
C LEU A 201 -0.19 10.35 -14.47
N THR A 202 0.69 11.35 -14.40
CA THR A 202 0.79 12.40 -15.43
C THR A 202 1.07 11.79 -16.80
N LYS A 203 2.01 10.84 -16.86
CA LYS A 203 2.35 10.12 -18.08
C LYS A 203 1.17 9.29 -18.61
N ALA A 204 0.52 8.53 -17.74
CA ALA A 204 -0.62 7.68 -18.08
C ALA A 204 -1.81 8.50 -18.59
N PHE A 205 -2.19 9.56 -17.87
CA PHE A 205 -3.25 10.44 -18.26
C PHE A 205 -2.97 11.11 -19.62
N LYS A 206 -1.79 11.71 -19.81
CA LYS A 206 -1.41 12.35 -21.09
C LYS A 206 -1.43 11.39 -22.26
N LYS A 207 -1.05 10.14 -22.07
CA LYS A 207 -1.07 9.11 -23.11
C LYS A 207 -2.47 8.76 -23.58
N GLU A 208 -3.42 8.70 -22.65
CA GLU A 208 -4.77 8.19 -22.90
C GLU A 208 -5.82 9.28 -23.14
N PHE A 209 -5.55 10.51 -22.74
CA PHE A 209 -6.47 11.63 -22.90
C PHE A 209 -6.60 12.02 -24.37
N LYS A 210 -7.81 11.94 -24.90
CA LYS A 210 -8.11 12.22 -26.32
C LYS A 210 -8.30 13.70 -26.64
N GLY A 211 -8.35 14.56 -25.61
CA GLY A 211 -8.42 16.02 -25.76
C GLY A 211 -7.04 16.67 -25.78
N GLN A 212 -7.01 17.97 -25.53
CA GLN A 212 -5.80 18.77 -25.49
C GLN A 212 -5.33 19.01 -24.06
N VAL A 213 -4.08 18.67 -23.74
CA VAL A 213 -3.39 19.16 -22.54
C VAL A 213 -2.84 20.55 -22.87
N VAL A 214 -3.51 21.59 -22.40
CA VAL A 214 -3.21 22.99 -22.77
C VAL A 214 -1.99 23.56 -22.06
N GLN A 215 -1.71 23.08 -20.85
CA GLN A 215 -0.58 23.53 -20.04
C GLN A 215 -0.23 22.49 -19.00
N VAL A 216 1.05 22.36 -18.69
CA VAL A 216 1.56 21.59 -17.55
C VAL A 216 2.41 22.50 -16.68
N GLN A 217 2.14 22.54 -15.41
CA GLN A 217 2.97 23.17 -14.37
C GLN A 217 3.37 22.12 -13.34
N TYR A 218 4.49 22.37 -12.68
CA TYR A 218 5.04 21.42 -11.71
C TYR A 218 5.31 22.10 -10.37
N TYR A 219 5.01 21.38 -9.29
CA TYR A 219 5.39 21.71 -7.93
C TYR A 219 6.23 20.58 -7.32
N GLN A 220 6.66 20.75 -6.07
CA GLN A 220 7.35 19.71 -5.31
C GLN A 220 6.57 19.39 -4.04
N ALA A 221 6.71 18.15 -3.55
CA ALA A 221 6.20 17.77 -2.24
C ALA A 221 6.70 18.74 -1.16
N GLY A 222 5.79 19.17 -0.27
CA GLY A 222 6.07 20.16 0.75
C GLY A 222 5.82 21.62 0.36
N ASP A 223 5.61 21.91 -0.93
CA ASP A 223 5.21 23.26 -1.37
C ASP A 223 3.88 23.66 -0.73
N LYS A 224 3.76 24.94 -0.35
CA LYS A 224 2.56 25.47 0.32
C LYS A 224 1.88 26.61 -0.43
N ASP A 225 2.59 27.26 -1.33
CA ASP A 225 2.09 28.37 -2.15
C ASP A 225 2.10 27.98 -3.62
N PHE A 226 0.91 27.93 -4.22
CA PHE A 226 0.68 27.57 -5.63
C PHE A 226 0.17 28.74 -6.46
N ASN A 227 0.05 29.96 -5.89
CA ASN A 227 -0.56 31.10 -6.54
C ASN A 227 0.11 31.45 -7.88
N THR A 228 1.44 31.45 -7.94
CA THR A 228 2.18 31.72 -9.19
C THR A 228 1.88 30.67 -10.26
N LEU A 229 1.83 29.39 -9.91
CA LEU A 229 1.54 28.30 -10.83
C LEU A 229 0.08 28.36 -11.31
N LEU A 230 -0.85 28.60 -10.40
CA LEU A 230 -2.28 28.74 -10.69
C LEU A 230 -2.55 29.98 -11.59
N THR A 231 -1.85 31.09 -11.36
CA THR A 231 -1.94 32.27 -12.22
C THR A 231 -1.54 31.96 -13.68
N LYS A 232 -0.44 31.24 -13.87
CA LYS A 232 -0.01 30.78 -15.21
C LYS A 232 -1.03 29.88 -15.87
N LEU A 233 -1.69 29.00 -15.11
CA LEU A 233 -2.75 28.12 -15.61
C LEU A 233 -4.03 28.91 -15.92
N LYS A 234 -4.45 29.83 -15.05
CA LYS A 234 -5.66 30.65 -15.22
C LYS A 234 -5.62 31.47 -16.51
N GLY A 235 -4.43 31.89 -16.96
CA GLY A 235 -4.23 32.57 -18.25
C GLY A 235 -4.51 31.70 -19.48
N LYS A 236 -4.75 30.38 -19.31
CA LYS A 236 -5.08 29.43 -20.37
C LYS A 236 -6.56 29.04 -20.29
N LYS A 237 -7.20 28.90 -21.44
CA LYS A 237 -8.57 28.37 -21.50
C LYS A 237 -8.51 26.86 -21.31
N PHE A 238 -8.96 26.35 -20.15
CA PHE A 238 -9.09 24.93 -19.87
C PHE A 238 -10.47 24.61 -19.28
N ASP A 239 -10.88 23.35 -19.45
CA ASP A 239 -12.20 22.86 -19.02
C ASP A 239 -12.08 22.09 -17.69
N ALA A 240 -10.92 21.55 -17.36
CA ALA A 240 -10.61 20.91 -16.07
C ALA A 240 -9.14 21.10 -15.67
N LEU A 241 -8.89 21.05 -14.37
CA LEU A 241 -7.54 21.03 -13.76
C LEU A 241 -7.26 19.65 -13.22
N PHE A 242 -6.32 18.90 -13.82
CA PHE A 242 -5.83 17.63 -13.29
C PHE A 242 -4.67 17.86 -12.34
N VAL A 243 -4.78 17.32 -11.12
CA VAL A 243 -3.80 17.50 -10.03
C VAL A 243 -3.36 16.11 -9.56
N PRO A 244 -2.40 15.46 -10.24
CA PRO A 244 -1.79 14.24 -9.73
C PRO A 244 -0.85 14.57 -8.57
N GLY A 245 -1.18 14.06 -7.37
CA GLY A 245 -0.47 14.32 -6.13
C GLY A 245 -1.23 13.82 -4.92
N TYR A 246 -0.67 14.04 -3.73
CA TYR A 246 -1.23 13.61 -2.47
C TYR A 246 -2.10 14.69 -1.81
N TYR A 247 -2.92 14.27 -0.83
CA TYR A 247 -3.94 15.11 -0.19
C TYR A 247 -3.40 16.42 0.39
N SER A 248 -2.17 16.44 0.89
CA SER A 248 -1.57 17.59 1.57
C SER A 248 -1.45 18.81 0.65
N GLU A 249 -0.79 18.64 -0.49
CA GLU A 249 -0.63 19.69 -1.50
C GLU A 249 -1.92 19.89 -2.30
N ALA A 250 -2.60 18.79 -2.65
CA ALA A 250 -3.86 18.85 -3.38
C ALA A 250 -4.94 19.67 -2.66
N GLY A 251 -5.07 19.50 -1.34
CA GLY A 251 -5.99 20.31 -0.52
C GLY A 251 -5.67 21.81 -0.55
N LEU A 252 -4.38 22.17 -0.50
CA LEU A 252 -3.93 23.55 -0.62
C LEU A 252 -4.15 24.09 -2.04
N ILE A 253 -3.88 23.29 -3.08
CA ILE A 253 -4.14 23.65 -4.47
C ILE A 253 -5.63 23.92 -4.69
N VAL A 254 -6.51 23.05 -4.21
CA VAL A 254 -7.97 23.23 -4.26
C VAL A 254 -8.35 24.54 -3.60
N LYS A 255 -7.88 24.79 -2.38
CA LYS A 255 -8.17 26.03 -1.62
C LYS A 255 -7.75 27.26 -2.42
N GLN A 256 -6.51 27.33 -2.83
CA GLN A 256 -5.94 28.49 -3.53
C GLN A 256 -6.57 28.66 -4.93
N ALA A 257 -6.83 27.59 -5.67
CA ALA A 257 -7.51 27.65 -6.95
C ALA A 257 -8.91 28.28 -6.83
N ARG A 258 -9.70 27.85 -5.84
CA ARG A 258 -11.04 28.41 -5.59
C ARG A 258 -10.99 29.89 -5.14
N GLN A 259 -10.02 30.24 -4.28
CA GLN A 259 -9.80 31.64 -3.87
C GLN A 259 -9.42 32.56 -5.06
N MET A 260 -8.73 32.02 -6.05
CA MET A 260 -8.38 32.73 -7.28
C MET A 260 -9.50 32.74 -8.33
N GLY A 261 -10.67 32.18 -8.02
CA GLY A 261 -11.81 32.10 -8.94
C GLY A 261 -11.68 31.05 -10.05
N ILE A 262 -10.84 30.03 -9.89
CA ILE A 262 -10.83 28.86 -10.76
C ILE A 262 -11.99 27.96 -10.33
N THR A 263 -13.07 27.95 -11.12
CA THR A 263 -14.32 27.22 -10.83
C THR A 263 -14.43 25.89 -11.58
N GLN A 264 -13.56 25.66 -12.55
CA GLN A 264 -13.53 24.43 -13.33
C GLN A 264 -13.39 23.20 -12.42
N PRO A 265 -13.87 22.02 -12.87
CA PRO A 265 -13.63 20.75 -12.16
C PRO A 265 -12.16 20.57 -11.85
N ILE A 266 -11.86 20.18 -10.60
CA ILE A 266 -10.54 19.70 -10.21
C ILE A 266 -10.61 18.17 -10.19
N VAL A 267 -9.69 17.55 -10.90
CA VAL A 267 -9.67 16.10 -11.10
C VAL A 267 -8.40 15.56 -10.48
N GLY A 268 -8.52 14.58 -9.62
CA GLY A 268 -7.42 13.89 -8.94
C GLY A 268 -7.41 12.40 -9.19
N ALA A 269 -6.46 11.73 -8.59
CA ALA A 269 -6.39 10.28 -8.55
C ALA A 269 -6.62 9.79 -7.10
N ASP A 270 -6.33 8.53 -6.81
CA ASP A 270 -6.61 7.92 -5.50
C ASP A 270 -5.90 8.62 -4.32
N GLY A 271 -4.81 9.36 -4.57
CA GLY A 271 -4.21 10.24 -3.56
C GLY A 271 -5.13 11.37 -3.03
N PHE A 272 -6.30 11.56 -3.62
CA PHE A 272 -7.33 12.48 -3.11
C PHE A 272 -8.28 11.79 -2.11
N ALA A 273 -8.29 10.48 -2.07
CA ALA A 273 -9.28 9.69 -1.35
C ALA A 273 -9.02 9.65 0.17
N ASP A 274 -8.77 10.82 0.77
CA ASP A 274 -8.60 10.99 2.21
C ASP A 274 -9.37 12.22 2.69
N PRO A 275 -10.10 12.15 3.82
CA PRO A 275 -10.83 13.28 4.38
C PRO A 275 -9.98 14.52 4.68
N LYS A 276 -8.66 14.35 4.86
CA LYS A 276 -7.72 15.46 5.06
C LYS A 276 -7.68 16.43 3.87
N LEU A 277 -7.91 15.95 2.64
CA LEU A 277 -8.03 16.82 1.47
C LEU A 277 -9.10 17.91 1.70
N VAL A 278 -10.31 17.50 2.12
CA VAL A 278 -11.42 18.42 2.41
C VAL A 278 -11.12 19.29 3.63
N GLN A 279 -10.49 18.74 4.67
CA GLN A 279 -10.10 19.52 5.85
C GLN A 279 -9.13 20.66 5.50
N ILE A 280 -8.13 20.39 4.64
CA ILE A 280 -7.13 21.38 4.20
C ILE A 280 -7.75 22.38 3.23
N ALA A 281 -8.52 21.92 2.27
CA ALA A 281 -9.20 22.80 1.31
C ALA A 281 -10.24 23.71 1.97
N GLY A 282 -10.88 23.21 3.02
CA GLY A 282 -12.07 23.77 3.64
C GLY A 282 -13.34 23.43 2.86
N LYS A 283 -14.42 23.04 3.55
CA LYS A 283 -15.68 22.58 2.93
C LYS A 283 -16.18 23.50 1.82
N LYS A 284 -16.13 24.82 2.05
CA LYS A 284 -16.57 25.85 1.07
C LYS A 284 -15.83 25.76 -0.27
N ASN A 285 -14.56 25.36 -0.25
CA ASN A 285 -13.73 25.25 -1.45
C ASN A 285 -13.77 23.85 -2.07
N ALA A 286 -14.19 22.85 -1.30
CA ALA A 286 -14.21 21.46 -1.70
C ALA A 286 -15.50 21.11 -2.46
N SER A 287 -15.68 21.70 -3.64
CA SER A 287 -16.78 21.43 -4.57
C SER A 287 -16.25 21.24 -5.98
N ASN A 288 -17.02 20.50 -6.79
CA ASN A 288 -16.68 20.21 -8.19
C ASN A 288 -15.31 19.50 -8.28
N ILE A 289 -15.07 18.52 -7.39
CA ILE A 289 -13.85 17.70 -7.32
C ILE A 289 -14.21 16.28 -7.71
N TYR A 290 -13.38 15.67 -8.54
CA TYR A 290 -13.53 14.28 -8.99
C TYR A 290 -12.21 13.55 -8.81
N TYR A 291 -12.27 12.29 -8.34
CA TYR A 291 -11.04 11.49 -8.21
C TYR A 291 -11.32 10.00 -8.33
N THR A 292 -10.29 9.24 -8.70
CA THR A 292 -10.35 7.79 -8.66
C THR A 292 -10.27 7.27 -7.24
N THR A 293 -11.01 6.22 -6.93
CA THR A 293 -10.97 5.54 -5.63
C THR A 293 -11.21 4.04 -5.81
N HIS A 294 -10.94 3.26 -4.76
CA HIS A 294 -11.06 1.80 -4.77
C HIS A 294 -12.28 1.30 -3.98
N PHE A 295 -12.90 2.17 -3.20
CA PHE A 295 -13.95 1.83 -2.27
C PHE A 295 -15.01 2.93 -2.25
N ASP A 296 -16.27 2.51 -2.26
CA ASP A 296 -17.41 3.40 -2.07
C ASP A 296 -18.04 3.08 -0.70
N PRO A 297 -17.90 3.96 0.29
CA PRO A 297 -18.46 3.73 1.63
C PRO A 297 -20.00 3.78 1.67
N LYS A 298 -20.65 4.16 0.56
CA LYS A 298 -22.11 4.19 0.43
C LYS A 298 -22.66 3.00 -0.35
N ALA A 299 -21.79 2.15 -0.92
CA ALA A 299 -22.22 0.99 -1.69
C ALA A 299 -22.91 -0.05 -0.78
N THR A 300 -24.09 -0.47 -1.16
CA THR A 300 -24.90 -1.44 -0.41
C THR A 300 -24.95 -2.83 -1.04
N ASN A 301 -24.37 -2.99 -2.22
CA ASN A 301 -24.43 -4.23 -3.01
C ASN A 301 -23.35 -5.27 -2.64
N ASN A 302 -22.50 -4.98 -1.65
CA ASN A 302 -21.48 -5.89 -1.12
C ASN A 302 -21.70 -6.11 0.38
N ALA A 303 -22.27 -7.25 0.77
CA ALA A 303 -22.54 -7.57 2.16
C ALA A 303 -21.29 -7.58 3.05
N LYS A 304 -20.12 -7.98 2.52
CA LYS A 304 -18.85 -7.91 3.25
C LYS A 304 -18.45 -6.46 3.51
N ALA A 305 -18.59 -5.59 2.53
CA ALA A 305 -18.31 -4.16 2.70
C ALA A 305 -19.24 -3.54 3.75
N THR A 306 -20.53 -3.85 3.72
CA THR A 306 -21.50 -3.38 4.73
C THR A 306 -21.13 -3.85 6.14
N ALA A 307 -20.78 -5.13 6.30
CA ALA A 307 -20.35 -5.69 7.59
C ALA A 307 -19.03 -5.04 8.08
N TYR A 308 -18.08 -4.85 7.17
CA TYR A 308 -16.80 -4.16 7.45
C TYR A 308 -17.03 -2.71 7.92
N MET A 309 -17.81 -1.92 7.19
CA MET A 309 -18.12 -0.54 7.56
C MET A 309 -18.75 -0.43 8.94
N LYS A 310 -19.69 -1.33 9.26
CA LYS A 310 -20.31 -1.42 10.59
C LYS A 310 -19.29 -1.73 11.68
N ALA A 311 -18.41 -2.71 11.45
CA ALA A 311 -17.38 -3.10 12.40
C ALA A 311 -16.32 -2.00 12.59
N TYR A 312 -15.93 -1.34 11.50
CA TYR A 312 -14.98 -0.23 11.52
C TYR A 312 -15.54 0.95 12.34
N LYS A 313 -16.78 1.37 12.04
CA LYS A 313 -17.47 2.44 12.79
C LYS A 313 -17.60 2.12 14.27
N ALA A 314 -17.93 0.88 14.60
CA ALA A 314 -18.06 0.44 16.00
C ALA A 314 -16.72 0.47 16.76
N LYS A 315 -15.60 0.18 16.07
CA LYS A 315 -14.27 0.14 16.71
C LYS A 315 -13.60 1.51 16.81
N TYR A 316 -13.71 2.33 15.75
CA TYR A 316 -12.94 3.58 15.63
C TYR A 316 -13.79 4.85 15.74
N ASN A 317 -15.11 4.72 15.78
CA ASN A 317 -16.07 5.82 15.73
C ASN A 317 -15.92 6.75 14.50
N GLU A 318 -15.31 6.24 13.44
CA GLU A 318 -15.04 6.91 12.16
C GLU A 318 -15.69 6.14 11.01
N GLN A 319 -15.85 6.79 9.86
CA GLN A 319 -16.26 6.12 8.63
C GLN A 319 -15.02 5.51 7.96
N ALA A 320 -15.14 4.27 7.49
CA ALA A 320 -14.07 3.63 6.74
C ALA A 320 -13.84 4.34 5.40
N GLY A 321 -12.57 4.50 5.03
CA GLY A 321 -12.13 5.06 3.77
C GLY A 321 -11.57 3.99 2.82
N THR A 322 -10.93 4.45 1.75
CA THR A 322 -10.39 3.56 0.72
C THR A 322 -9.14 2.81 1.19
N PHE A 323 -8.23 3.47 1.91
CA PHE A 323 -6.95 2.87 2.31
C PHE A 323 -7.10 1.89 3.48
N ASP A 324 -8.04 2.15 4.40
CA ASP A 324 -8.44 1.19 5.43
C ASP A 324 -9.00 -0.08 4.80
N ALA A 325 -9.90 0.07 3.82
CA ALA A 325 -10.55 -1.06 3.14
C ALA A 325 -9.55 -1.88 2.32
N LEU A 326 -8.59 -1.23 1.64
CA LEU A 326 -7.53 -1.90 0.88
C LEU A 326 -6.56 -2.66 1.78
N ALA A 327 -6.21 -2.10 2.94
CA ALA A 327 -5.32 -2.76 3.91
C ALA A 327 -6.02 -3.93 4.61
N TYR A 328 -7.32 -3.79 4.87
CA TYR A 328 -8.16 -4.87 5.35
C TYR A 328 -8.18 -6.04 4.36
N ASP A 329 -8.45 -5.76 3.07
CA ASP A 329 -8.42 -6.78 2.01
C ASP A 329 -7.03 -7.41 1.87
N ALA A 330 -5.94 -6.61 1.87
CA ALA A 330 -4.57 -7.11 1.82
C ALA A 330 -4.28 -8.13 2.92
N THR A 331 -4.76 -7.87 4.14
CA THR A 331 -4.60 -8.79 5.28
C THR A 331 -5.37 -10.10 5.07
N TYR A 332 -6.58 -10.04 4.55
CA TYR A 332 -7.36 -11.23 4.21
C TYR A 332 -6.79 -11.99 3.00
N MET A 333 -6.18 -11.29 2.02
CA MET A 333 -5.45 -11.93 0.91
C MET A 333 -4.28 -12.75 1.44
N ILE A 334 -3.53 -12.24 2.43
CA ILE A 334 -2.46 -13.01 3.12
C ILE A 334 -3.06 -14.26 3.78
N LYS A 335 -4.16 -14.12 4.53
CA LYS A 335 -4.86 -15.25 5.15
C LYS A 335 -5.25 -16.31 4.12
N ASP A 336 -5.90 -15.91 3.03
CA ASP A 336 -6.35 -16.83 1.99
C ASP A 336 -5.16 -17.53 1.29
N ALA A 337 -4.05 -16.81 1.04
CA ALA A 337 -2.84 -17.39 0.49
C ALA A 337 -2.25 -18.46 1.42
N ILE A 338 -2.19 -18.21 2.72
CA ILE A 338 -1.71 -19.17 3.72
C ILE A 338 -2.60 -20.42 3.75
N GLU A 339 -3.92 -20.25 3.76
CA GLU A 339 -4.88 -21.35 3.83
C GLU A 339 -4.87 -22.21 2.56
N ASN A 340 -4.80 -21.58 1.37
CA ASN A 340 -4.74 -22.27 0.09
C ASN A 340 -3.45 -23.08 -0.08
N GLU A 341 -2.31 -22.49 0.30
CA GLU A 341 -1.01 -23.17 0.26
C GLU A 341 -0.80 -24.12 1.45
N LYS A 342 -1.71 -24.13 2.43
CA LYS A 342 -1.60 -24.89 3.68
C LYS A 342 -0.26 -24.65 4.40
N SER A 343 0.31 -23.46 4.25
CA SER A 343 1.66 -23.11 4.67
C SER A 343 1.78 -21.64 5.05
N ALA A 344 2.46 -21.36 6.15
CA ALA A 344 2.89 -20.03 6.55
C ALA A 344 4.39 -19.77 6.22
N ASP A 345 4.96 -20.47 5.25
CA ASP A 345 6.25 -20.13 4.64
C ASP A 345 6.08 -18.95 3.70
N SER A 346 6.94 -17.93 3.82
CA SER A 346 6.81 -16.68 3.06
C SER A 346 6.87 -16.88 1.54
N THR A 347 7.65 -17.86 1.06
CA THR A 347 7.72 -18.18 -0.37
C THR A 347 6.45 -18.84 -0.88
N LYS A 348 5.80 -19.66 -0.05
CA LYS A 348 4.49 -20.25 -0.35
C LYS A 348 3.38 -19.21 -0.33
N ILE A 349 3.43 -18.29 0.63
CA ILE A 349 2.49 -17.16 0.66
C ILE A 349 2.58 -16.34 -0.62
N ALA A 350 3.80 -16.04 -1.11
CA ALA A 350 3.98 -15.35 -2.39
C ALA A 350 3.36 -16.14 -3.57
N THR A 351 3.50 -17.47 -3.59
CA THR A 351 2.84 -18.34 -4.57
C THR A 351 1.31 -18.24 -4.47
N GLY A 352 0.77 -18.34 -3.27
CA GLY A 352 -0.69 -18.24 -3.03
C GLY A 352 -1.25 -16.90 -3.45
N LEU A 353 -0.53 -15.80 -3.20
CA LEU A 353 -0.91 -14.45 -3.65
C LEU A 353 -0.89 -14.33 -5.17
N SER A 354 0.13 -14.88 -5.84
CA SER A 354 0.21 -14.88 -7.32
C SER A 354 -0.95 -15.65 -7.97
N ASN A 355 -1.45 -16.69 -7.28
CA ASN A 355 -2.53 -17.56 -7.76
C ASN A 355 -3.93 -17.11 -7.29
N LEU A 356 -4.05 -15.98 -6.58
CA LEU A 356 -5.29 -15.53 -6.00
C LEU A 356 -6.36 -15.28 -7.07
N LYS A 357 -7.49 -15.99 -6.98
CA LYS A 357 -8.61 -15.87 -7.92
C LYS A 357 -9.94 -15.69 -7.17
N ASN A 358 -10.76 -14.80 -7.69
CA ASN A 358 -12.12 -14.59 -7.18
C ASN A 358 -12.20 -14.31 -5.67
N PHE A 359 -11.16 -13.71 -5.10
CA PHE A 359 -11.17 -13.28 -3.71
C PHE A 359 -12.31 -12.28 -3.48
N LYS A 360 -13.17 -12.57 -2.54
CA LYS A 360 -14.33 -11.72 -2.19
C LYS A 360 -13.91 -10.73 -1.10
N GLY A 361 -13.38 -9.59 -1.53
CA GLY A 361 -12.96 -8.50 -0.65
C GLY A 361 -14.08 -7.50 -0.36
N VAL A 362 -13.78 -6.56 0.54
CA VAL A 362 -14.66 -5.41 0.82
C VAL A 362 -14.56 -4.37 -0.29
N THR A 363 -13.42 -4.29 -0.98
CA THR A 363 -13.20 -3.41 -2.13
C THR A 363 -13.62 -4.05 -3.46
N GLY A 364 -14.31 -5.20 -3.43
CA GLY A 364 -14.79 -5.92 -4.60
C GLY A 364 -14.22 -7.33 -4.74
N THR A 365 -14.52 -7.95 -5.87
CA THR A 365 -13.94 -9.27 -6.22
C THR A 365 -12.59 -9.05 -6.88
N ILE A 366 -11.53 -9.67 -6.34
CA ILE A 366 -10.14 -9.52 -6.79
C ILE A 366 -9.66 -10.82 -7.41
N THR A 367 -9.07 -10.72 -8.60
CA THR A 367 -8.25 -11.77 -9.22
C THR A 367 -6.88 -11.16 -9.50
N MET A 368 -5.83 -11.79 -9.01
CA MET A 368 -4.47 -11.35 -9.27
C MET A 368 -4.07 -11.72 -10.70
N ASP A 369 -3.55 -10.75 -11.45
CA ASP A 369 -3.02 -11.00 -12.79
C ASP A 369 -1.57 -11.53 -12.74
N LYS A 370 -1.03 -11.88 -13.89
CA LYS A 370 0.37 -12.38 -14.02
C LYS A 370 1.43 -11.34 -13.64
N LYS A 371 1.05 -10.08 -13.46
CA LYS A 371 1.92 -8.97 -13.05
C LYS A 371 1.73 -8.58 -11.60
N HIS A 372 1.00 -9.37 -10.82
CA HIS A 372 0.67 -9.15 -9.42
C HIS A 372 -0.20 -7.91 -9.18
N ASN A 373 -1.03 -7.54 -10.16
CA ASN A 373 -2.02 -6.48 -10.06
C ASN A 373 -3.43 -7.06 -9.89
N PRO A 374 -4.26 -6.52 -9.00
CA PRO A 374 -5.64 -6.95 -8.87
C PRO A 374 -6.49 -6.39 -10.02
N GLN A 375 -7.25 -7.27 -10.65
CA GLN A 375 -8.25 -6.88 -11.65
C GLN A 375 -9.54 -6.49 -10.92
N LYS A 376 -9.86 -5.21 -10.94
CA LYS A 376 -11.08 -4.65 -10.35
C LYS A 376 -11.45 -3.32 -11.02
N PRO A 377 -12.74 -2.89 -10.99
CA PRO A 377 -13.14 -1.63 -11.58
C PRO A 377 -12.54 -0.43 -10.82
N VAL A 378 -12.38 0.69 -11.53
CA VAL A 378 -12.09 1.99 -10.93
C VAL A 378 -13.42 2.64 -10.53
N ILE A 379 -13.46 3.29 -9.39
CA ILE A 379 -14.58 4.12 -8.97
C ILE A 379 -14.17 5.59 -9.14
N ILE A 380 -15.03 6.41 -9.72
CA ILE A 380 -14.87 7.88 -9.72
C ILE A 380 -15.79 8.44 -8.65
N ALA A 381 -15.21 9.06 -7.66
CA ALA A 381 -15.93 9.81 -6.63
C ALA A 381 -16.10 11.28 -7.05
N LYS A 382 -17.22 11.89 -6.65
CA LYS A 382 -17.49 13.31 -6.79
C LYS A 382 -17.70 13.95 -5.43
N VAL A 383 -17.02 15.07 -5.17
CA VAL A 383 -17.17 15.87 -3.94
C VAL A 383 -17.84 17.20 -4.26
N GLU A 384 -18.87 17.51 -3.48
CA GLU A 384 -19.57 18.80 -3.45
C GLU A 384 -19.74 19.25 -2.00
N ASN A 385 -19.43 20.52 -1.73
CA ASN A 385 -19.53 21.12 -0.40
C ASN A 385 -18.82 20.31 0.70
N GLY A 386 -17.68 19.69 0.32
CA GLY A 386 -16.87 18.88 1.21
C GLY A 386 -17.43 17.50 1.52
N GLU A 387 -18.44 17.04 0.79
CA GLU A 387 -19.04 15.72 0.96
C GLU A 387 -18.98 14.92 -0.34
N GLU A 388 -18.64 13.66 -0.24
CA GLU A 388 -18.75 12.75 -1.39
C GLU A 388 -20.22 12.50 -1.69
N VAL A 389 -20.67 12.98 -2.85
CA VAL A 389 -22.09 12.95 -3.24
C VAL A 389 -22.40 11.87 -4.25
N GLN A 390 -21.40 11.36 -4.96
CA GLN A 390 -21.57 10.36 -6.01
C GLN A 390 -20.32 9.50 -6.13
N ALA A 391 -20.52 8.22 -6.37
CA ALA A 391 -19.49 7.26 -6.76
C ALA A 391 -19.96 6.50 -8.02
N THR A 392 -19.14 6.47 -9.07
CA THR A 392 -19.47 5.83 -10.35
C THR A 392 -18.40 4.84 -10.73
N SER A 393 -18.78 3.56 -10.86
CA SER A 393 -17.85 2.52 -11.33
C SER A 393 -17.59 2.70 -12.85
N VAL A 394 -16.33 2.70 -13.24
CA VAL A 394 -15.88 2.80 -14.63
C VAL A 394 -14.97 1.63 -14.99
N LYS A 395 -15.02 1.21 -16.27
CA LYS A 395 -14.23 0.10 -16.82
C LYS A 395 -13.23 0.58 -17.85
#